data_96da54081b8883428fed915e7ac46196
#
_entry.id   96da54081b8883428fed915e7ac46196
#
_cell.length_a   1.000
_cell.length_b   1.000
_cell.length_c   1.000
_cell.angle_alpha   90.00
_cell.angle_beta   90.00
_cell.angle_gamma   90.00
#
_symmetry.space_group_name_H-M   'P 1'
#
loop_
_entity.id
_entity.type
_entity.pdbx_description
1 polymer ?
#
loop_
_entity_poly.entity_id
_entity_poly.type
_entity_poly.pdbx_seq_one_letter_code
_entity_poly.pdbx_strand_id
1 'polypeptide(L)'
;MTKQVFPCTITAIRRCKCWPHVVDSDIKMKIEGEYELNWLDKLEKKLGRFAIPNLTVYLLAGYVIGFAIYYLAPGLLGWLTLEPAYILRGQVWRIISWVLIPPTGSLISLLFLVLLYYSLGSALERTWGTFRYNVYIFSGILFTVIAVFILYGVFYLIYGIELPLSSIGLISTNYITMSIFLAFASIYPDMEVLLYFILPIKMKWMAFVYAAMALYYFFTGSHATKVAIAASLLNFVIFFLSSRNMKRFSPKEQARKAKFKQQTRPHMTYANGARHRCAVCGRTELDDPTLEFRFCSKCNGNYEYCQEHLFTHEHVK
;
A
#
# COMPACT_ATOMS: atom_id res chain seq x y z
N MET A 1 10.71 2.93 -38.52
CA MET A 1 11.66 2.89 -37.37
C MET A 1 11.05 3.75 -36.26
N THR A 2 10.25 3.16 -35.41
CA THR A 2 9.52 3.79 -34.31
C THR A 2 10.39 3.74 -33.05
N LYS A 3 10.85 4.90 -32.58
CA LYS A 3 11.56 5.03 -31.29
C LYS A 3 10.55 4.86 -30.16
N GLN A 4 10.63 3.75 -29.46
CA GLN A 4 9.96 3.58 -28.17
C GLN A 4 10.67 4.45 -27.12
N VAL A 5 9.94 5.41 -26.57
CA VAL A 5 10.37 6.22 -25.42
C VAL A 5 9.99 5.45 -24.16
N PHE A 6 10.96 4.86 -23.47
CA PHE A 6 10.76 4.27 -22.15
C PHE A 6 10.68 5.39 -21.10
N PRO A 7 9.73 5.37 -20.17
CA PRO A 7 9.70 6.31 -19.06
C PRO A 7 10.85 6.01 -18.08
N CYS A 8 11.76 6.97 -17.94
CA CYS A 8 12.83 6.92 -16.94
C CYS A 8 12.25 6.94 -15.53
N THR A 9 12.39 5.86 -14.79
CA THR A 9 12.09 5.81 -13.35
C THR A 9 13.18 6.54 -12.55
N ILE A 10 12.77 7.24 -11.50
CA ILE A 10 13.60 8.12 -10.63
C ILE A 10 14.85 7.43 -10.06
N THR A 11 14.91 6.11 -10.03
CA THR A 11 16.06 5.31 -9.58
C THR A 11 17.22 5.24 -10.59
N ALA A 12 17.00 5.57 -11.85
CA ALA A 12 18.04 5.51 -12.90
C ALA A 12 18.93 6.76 -12.96
N ILE A 13 18.52 7.88 -12.33
CA ILE A 13 19.24 9.17 -12.40
C ILE A 13 20.59 9.15 -11.68
N ARG A 14 20.84 8.20 -10.76
CA ARG A 14 22.13 8.10 -10.04
C ARG A 14 23.27 7.45 -10.81
N ARG A 15 23.07 6.89 -12.01
CA ARG A 15 24.12 6.19 -12.79
C ARG A 15 24.46 6.81 -14.15
N CYS A 16 23.79 7.86 -14.59
CA CYS A 16 24.17 8.55 -15.82
C CYS A 16 25.26 9.60 -15.54
N LYS A 17 26.52 9.23 -15.79
CA LYS A 17 27.71 10.10 -15.71
C LYS A 17 27.84 11.09 -16.88
N CYS A 18 26.82 11.30 -17.67
CA CYS A 18 26.85 12.14 -18.88
C CYS A 18 25.88 13.31 -18.69
N TRP A 19 26.27 14.32 -17.93
CA TRP A 19 25.93 15.75 -18.12
C TRP A 19 26.52 16.62 -17.00
N PRO A 20 27.70 17.18 -17.15
CA PRO A 20 28.28 18.01 -16.09
C PRO A 20 28.10 19.52 -16.32
N HIS A 21 27.19 20.06 -17.07
CA HIS A 21 26.97 21.53 -17.08
C HIS A 21 25.54 21.85 -17.46
N VAL A 22 24.87 22.54 -16.57
CA VAL A 22 23.54 23.15 -16.56
C VAL A 22 22.50 22.36 -15.76
N VAL A 23 22.74 22.21 -14.46
CA VAL A 23 21.65 22.12 -13.50
C VAL A 23 21.77 23.36 -12.62
N ASP A 24 20.84 24.29 -12.85
CA ASP A 24 20.68 25.52 -12.09
C ASP A 24 20.58 25.17 -10.60
N SER A 25 21.37 25.82 -9.74
CA SER A 25 21.40 25.62 -8.29
C SER A 25 20.03 25.72 -7.66
N ASP A 26 19.14 26.53 -8.26
CA ASP A 26 17.75 26.71 -7.81
C ASP A 26 16.85 25.50 -8.11
N ILE A 27 17.13 24.74 -9.18
CA ILE A 27 16.43 23.51 -9.47
C ILE A 27 16.86 22.40 -8.51
N LYS A 28 18.14 22.36 -8.14
CA LYS A 28 18.67 21.39 -7.16
C LYS A 28 18.11 21.64 -5.76
N MET A 29 18.03 22.91 -5.32
CA MET A 29 17.41 23.31 -4.05
C MET A 29 15.90 23.06 -4.04
N LYS A 30 15.19 23.18 -5.17
CA LYS A 30 13.76 22.93 -5.28
C LYS A 30 13.41 21.45 -5.35
N ILE A 31 14.35 20.60 -5.79
CA ILE A 31 14.22 19.13 -5.77
C ILE A 31 14.58 18.56 -4.40
N GLU A 32 15.51 19.19 -3.66
CA GLU A 32 15.84 18.83 -2.28
C GLU A 32 14.86 19.45 -1.25
N GLY A 33 14.03 20.42 -1.68
CA GLY A 33 13.01 21.06 -0.87
C GLY A 33 11.82 20.15 -0.58
N GLU A 34 11.78 19.64 0.66
CA GLU A 34 10.54 19.18 1.32
C GLU A 34 9.90 17.86 0.85
N TYR A 35 10.66 16.82 0.60
CA TYR A 35 10.16 15.49 0.93
C TYR A 35 10.39 15.27 2.43
N GLU A 36 9.46 15.71 3.30
CA GLU A 36 9.39 15.14 4.64
C GLU A 36 9.36 13.63 4.49
N LEU A 37 10.50 12.99 4.77
CA LEU A 37 10.62 11.54 4.74
C LEU A 37 9.60 10.98 5.72
N ASN A 38 8.70 10.16 5.22
CA ASN A 38 7.80 9.38 6.07
C ASN A 38 8.65 8.61 7.10
N TRP A 39 8.10 8.37 8.27
CA TRP A 39 8.80 7.60 9.31
C TRP A 39 9.35 6.26 8.80
N LEU A 40 8.65 5.61 7.85
CA LEU A 40 9.12 4.40 7.16
C LEU A 40 10.39 4.64 6.35
N ASP A 41 10.52 5.77 5.66
CA ASP A 41 11.72 6.10 4.88
C ASP A 41 12.93 6.34 5.80
N LYS A 42 12.69 6.93 6.99
CA LYS A 42 13.72 7.13 8.00
C LYS A 42 14.20 5.79 8.58
N LEU A 43 13.28 4.85 8.84
CA LEU A 43 13.60 3.50 9.28
C LEU A 43 14.32 2.71 8.20
N GLU A 44 13.90 2.81 6.94
CA GLU A 44 14.53 2.14 5.80
C GLU A 44 15.99 2.56 5.63
N LYS A 45 16.30 3.85 5.82
CA LYS A 45 17.69 4.34 5.80
C LYS A 45 18.56 3.76 6.91
N LYS A 46 17.99 3.51 8.10
CA LYS A 46 18.74 2.98 9.26
C LYS A 46 18.82 1.46 9.25
N LEU A 47 17.74 0.77 8.98
CA LEU A 47 17.57 -0.67 9.18
C LEU A 47 17.41 -1.45 7.87
N GLY A 48 17.42 -0.80 6.71
CA GLY A 48 17.22 -1.46 5.41
C GLY A 48 18.22 -2.58 5.11
N ARG A 49 19.43 -2.51 5.66
CA ARG A 49 20.46 -3.56 5.53
C ARG A 49 20.08 -4.89 6.20
N PHE A 50 19.16 -4.86 7.17
CA PHE A 50 18.69 -6.04 7.90
C PHE A 50 17.44 -6.66 7.27
N ALA A 51 16.95 -6.09 6.17
CA ALA A 51 15.78 -6.63 5.49
C ALA A 51 16.07 -8.02 4.91
N ILE A 52 15.20 -8.97 5.24
CA ILE A 52 15.31 -10.37 4.80
C ILE A 52 14.64 -10.46 3.43
N PRO A 53 15.38 -10.78 2.36
CA PRO A 53 14.80 -10.97 1.04
C PRO A 53 13.96 -12.25 1.02
N ASN A 54 12.87 -12.22 0.24
CA ASN A 54 11.95 -13.35 0.09
C ASN A 54 11.37 -13.85 1.43
N LEU A 55 11.05 -12.95 2.35
CA LEU A 55 10.51 -13.29 3.68
C LEU A 55 9.30 -14.23 3.60
N THR A 56 8.48 -14.10 2.56
CA THR A 56 7.33 -14.97 2.29
C THR A 56 7.73 -16.45 2.23
N VAL A 57 8.86 -16.77 1.58
CA VAL A 57 9.32 -18.16 1.44
C VAL A 57 9.65 -18.76 2.81
N TYR A 58 10.30 -17.98 3.69
CA TYR A 58 10.62 -18.43 5.06
C TYR A 58 9.35 -18.66 5.89
N LEU A 59 8.34 -17.80 5.77
CA LEU A 59 7.06 -17.98 6.45
C LEU A 59 6.33 -19.23 5.97
N LEU A 60 6.29 -19.44 4.65
CA LEU A 60 5.64 -20.60 4.06
C LEU A 60 6.39 -21.91 4.38
N ALA A 61 7.72 -21.89 4.40
CA ALA A 61 8.53 -23.02 4.88
C ALA A 61 8.21 -23.33 6.35
N GLY A 62 8.04 -22.29 7.19
CA GLY A 62 7.57 -22.43 8.55
C GLY A 62 6.22 -23.14 8.66
N TYR A 63 5.24 -22.79 7.80
CA TYR A 63 3.95 -23.49 7.76
C TYR A 63 4.06 -24.97 7.35
N VAL A 64 4.95 -25.30 6.41
CA VAL A 64 5.20 -26.70 6.02
C VAL A 64 5.81 -27.47 7.19
N ILE A 65 6.77 -26.87 7.92
CA ILE A 65 7.37 -27.49 9.12
C ILE A 65 6.29 -27.66 10.21
N GLY A 66 5.50 -26.62 10.50
CA GLY A 66 4.41 -26.71 11.47
C GLY A 66 3.36 -27.76 11.12
N PHE A 67 3.06 -27.92 9.84
CA PHE A 67 2.18 -28.98 9.34
C PHE A 67 2.76 -30.38 9.55
N ALA A 68 4.05 -30.55 9.30
CA ALA A 68 4.74 -31.81 9.62
C ALA A 68 4.68 -32.11 11.10
N ILE A 69 4.89 -31.12 11.98
CA ILE A 69 4.76 -31.29 13.43
C ILE A 69 3.32 -31.68 13.81
N TYR A 70 2.32 -31.06 13.17
CA TYR A 70 0.90 -31.36 13.42
C TYR A 70 0.59 -32.85 13.22
N TYR A 71 1.16 -33.49 12.19
CA TYR A 71 0.90 -34.92 11.91
C TYR A 71 1.86 -35.87 12.63
N LEU A 72 3.15 -35.52 12.74
CA LEU A 72 4.16 -36.42 13.30
C LEU A 72 4.27 -36.35 14.82
N ALA A 73 4.02 -35.17 15.40
CA ALA A 73 4.20 -34.94 16.83
C ALA A 73 3.19 -33.92 17.36
N PRO A 74 1.88 -34.24 17.37
CA PRO A 74 0.82 -33.28 17.75
C PRO A 74 0.98 -32.73 19.18
N GLY A 75 1.60 -33.47 20.10
CA GLY A 75 1.91 -33.00 21.45
C GLY A 75 2.83 -31.79 21.51
N LEU A 76 3.69 -31.58 20.49
CA LEU A 76 4.58 -30.44 20.42
C LEU A 76 3.85 -29.14 20.03
N LEU A 77 2.67 -29.21 19.41
CA LEU A 77 1.93 -28.01 19.05
C LEU A 77 1.57 -27.15 20.25
N GLY A 78 1.24 -27.77 21.36
CA GLY A 78 0.96 -27.07 22.63
C GLY A 78 2.16 -26.23 23.14
N TRP A 79 3.41 -26.59 22.75
CA TRP A 79 4.61 -25.84 23.09
C TRP A 79 4.87 -24.66 22.13
N LEU A 80 4.24 -24.66 20.97
CA LEU A 80 4.39 -23.63 19.94
C LEU A 80 3.34 -22.51 20.05
N THR A 81 2.21 -22.76 20.73
CA THR A 81 1.10 -21.80 20.83
C THR A 81 1.51 -20.52 21.56
N LEU A 82 0.96 -19.38 21.12
CA LEU A 82 1.15 -18.09 21.78
C LEU A 82 0.34 -18.05 23.08
N GLU A 83 1.01 -18.21 24.21
CA GLU A 83 0.38 -18.27 25.53
C GLU A 83 1.12 -17.39 26.53
N PRO A 84 0.58 -16.23 26.92
CA PRO A 84 1.25 -15.26 27.79
C PRO A 84 1.63 -15.84 29.16
N ALA A 85 0.78 -16.68 29.76
CA ALA A 85 1.05 -17.29 31.04
C ALA A 85 2.36 -18.09 31.06
N TYR A 86 2.63 -18.88 30.02
CA TYR A 86 3.88 -19.64 29.89
C TYR A 86 5.06 -18.77 29.47
N ILE A 87 4.83 -17.72 28.67
CA ILE A 87 5.87 -16.76 28.31
C ILE A 87 6.41 -16.07 29.56
N LEU A 88 5.53 -15.62 30.47
CA LEU A 88 5.89 -15.00 31.71
C LEU A 88 6.64 -15.97 32.66
N ARG A 89 6.44 -17.28 32.52
CA ARG A 89 7.18 -18.33 33.22
C ARG A 89 8.51 -18.72 32.55
N GLY A 90 8.96 -17.96 31.52
CA GLY A 90 10.26 -18.14 30.88
C GLY A 90 10.23 -18.84 29.52
N GLN A 91 9.08 -19.24 28.99
CA GLN A 91 8.96 -19.88 27.66
C GLN A 91 8.90 -18.84 26.52
N VAL A 92 9.95 -18.03 26.41
CA VAL A 92 10.00 -16.86 25.50
C VAL A 92 9.93 -17.22 24.00
N TRP A 93 10.32 -18.44 23.63
CA TRP A 93 10.25 -18.90 22.22
C TRP A 93 8.83 -18.85 21.65
N ARG A 94 7.81 -18.96 22.50
CA ARG A 94 6.39 -18.91 22.11
C ARG A 94 5.99 -17.60 21.45
N ILE A 95 6.74 -16.52 21.65
CA ILE A 95 6.52 -15.21 21.01
C ILE A 95 6.67 -15.33 19.49
N ILE A 96 7.52 -16.24 19.01
CA ILE A 96 7.80 -16.38 17.57
C ILE A 96 7.26 -17.71 17.03
N SER A 97 7.36 -18.81 17.84
CA SER A 97 7.05 -20.16 17.38
C SER A 97 5.60 -20.38 16.94
N TRP A 98 4.64 -19.61 17.46
CA TRP A 98 3.24 -19.71 17.06
C TRP A 98 3.01 -19.40 15.57
N VAL A 99 3.90 -18.61 14.95
CA VAL A 99 3.85 -18.29 13.52
C VAL A 99 4.07 -19.55 12.66
N LEU A 100 4.69 -20.59 13.18
CA LEU A 100 4.89 -21.86 12.49
C LEU A 100 3.59 -22.68 12.38
N ILE A 101 2.58 -22.41 13.21
CA ILE A 101 1.32 -23.16 13.20
C ILE A 101 0.53 -22.80 11.94
N PRO A 102 0.31 -23.74 11.01
CA PRO A 102 -0.42 -23.45 9.79
C PRO A 102 -1.90 -23.18 10.09
N PRO A 103 -2.56 -22.30 9.33
CA PRO A 103 -3.98 -21.99 9.54
C PRO A 103 -4.92 -23.09 9.06
N THR A 104 -4.40 -24.21 8.59
CA THR A 104 -5.17 -25.35 8.03
C THR A 104 -4.57 -26.68 8.45
N GLY A 105 -5.44 -27.66 8.71
CA GLY A 105 -5.05 -29.05 8.99
C GLY A 105 -5.15 -29.98 7.78
N SER A 106 -5.53 -29.48 6.58
CA SER A 106 -5.64 -30.28 5.36
C SER A 106 -4.43 -30.06 4.44
N LEU A 107 -3.83 -31.13 3.94
CA LEU A 107 -2.69 -31.08 3.01
C LEU A 107 -3.04 -30.32 1.72
N ILE A 108 -4.23 -30.57 1.16
CA ILE A 108 -4.70 -29.89 -0.06
C ILE A 108 -4.83 -28.39 0.19
N SER A 109 -5.43 -28.00 1.32
CA SER A 109 -5.58 -26.58 1.69
C SER A 109 -4.23 -25.93 1.95
N LEU A 110 -3.25 -26.64 2.54
CA LEU A 110 -1.89 -26.14 2.72
C LEU A 110 -1.20 -25.90 1.38
N LEU A 111 -1.33 -26.82 0.42
CA LEU A 111 -0.77 -26.66 -0.92
C LEU A 111 -1.31 -25.40 -1.61
N PHE A 112 -2.63 -25.21 -1.62
CA PHE A 112 -3.25 -24.01 -2.18
C PHE A 112 -2.81 -22.74 -1.45
N LEU A 113 -2.72 -22.79 -0.12
CA LEU A 113 -2.25 -21.68 0.69
C LEU A 113 -0.82 -21.28 0.31
N VAL A 114 0.09 -22.24 0.22
CA VAL A 114 1.49 -22.00 -0.14
C VAL A 114 1.59 -21.36 -1.53
N LEU A 115 0.91 -21.94 -2.54
CA LEU A 115 0.92 -21.40 -3.90
C LEU A 115 0.36 -19.98 -3.99
N LEU A 116 -0.80 -19.76 -3.35
CA LEU A 116 -1.46 -18.45 -3.34
C LEU A 116 -0.60 -17.41 -2.64
N TYR A 117 -0.19 -17.67 -1.40
CA TYR A 117 0.56 -16.68 -0.60
C TYR A 117 1.99 -16.47 -1.09
N TYR A 118 2.61 -17.45 -1.74
CA TYR A 118 3.87 -17.24 -2.44
C TYR A 118 3.72 -16.18 -3.54
N SER A 119 2.66 -16.30 -4.36
CA SER A 119 2.36 -15.35 -5.42
C SER A 119 2.05 -13.95 -4.86
N LEU A 120 1.14 -13.86 -3.89
CA LEU A 120 0.72 -12.60 -3.28
C LEU A 120 1.87 -11.89 -2.56
N GLY A 121 2.61 -12.62 -1.72
CA GLY A 121 3.71 -12.07 -0.92
C GLY A 121 4.88 -11.61 -1.78
N SER A 122 5.26 -12.39 -2.80
CA SER A 122 6.31 -12.00 -3.75
C SER A 122 5.92 -10.76 -4.55
N ALA A 123 4.66 -10.64 -4.95
CA ALA A 123 4.18 -9.44 -5.66
C ALA A 123 4.15 -8.21 -4.75
N LEU A 124 3.74 -8.34 -3.48
CA LEU A 124 3.79 -7.27 -2.48
C LEU A 124 5.24 -6.83 -2.21
N GLU A 125 6.15 -7.78 -2.03
CA GLU A 125 7.56 -7.49 -1.79
C GLU A 125 8.21 -6.74 -2.98
N ARG A 126 7.87 -7.11 -4.21
CA ARG A 126 8.32 -6.40 -5.42
C ARG A 126 7.75 -4.98 -5.51
N THR A 127 6.53 -4.77 -5.04
CA THR A 127 5.83 -3.48 -5.13
C THR A 127 6.27 -2.50 -4.05
N TRP A 128 6.40 -2.95 -2.81
CA TRP A 128 6.75 -2.12 -1.67
C TRP A 128 8.25 -2.04 -1.41
N GLY A 129 9.02 -3.00 -1.92
CA GLY A 129 10.41 -3.25 -1.56
C GLY A 129 10.54 -4.14 -0.33
N THR A 130 11.66 -4.85 -0.24
CA THR A 130 11.94 -5.87 0.79
C THR A 130 11.80 -5.30 2.21
N PHE A 131 12.36 -4.11 2.47
CA PHE A 131 12.33 -3.54 3.81
C PHE A 131 10.90 -3.23 4.30
N ARG A 132 10.10 -2.55 3.49
CA ARG A 132 8.73 -2.18 3.87
C ARG A 132 7.84 -3.39 4.03
N TYR A 133 8.02 -4.41 3.18
CA TYR A 133 7.31 -5.68 3.31
C TYR A 133 7.66 -6.39 4.63
N ASN A 134 8.95 -6.44 4.99
CA ASN A 134 9.40 -7.01 6.27
C ASN A 134 8.80 -6.26 7.46
N VAL A 135 8.83 -4.91 7.44
CA VAL A 135 8.20 -4.10 8.50
C VAL A 135 6.72 -4.42 8.63
N TYR A 136 6.01 -4.58 7.51
CA TYR A 136 4.59 -4.94 7.53
C TYR A 136 4.32 -6.28 8.23
N ILE A 137 5.09 -7.31 7.89
CA ILE A 137 4.92 -8.65 8.48
C ILE A 137 5.30 -8.64 9.96
N PHE A 138 6.48 -8.10 10.31
CA PHE A 138 6.95 -8.07 11.69
C PHE A 138 6.08 -7.19 12.60
N SER A 139 5.58 -6.05 12.09
CA SER A 139 4.63 -5.24 12.86
C SER A 139 3.30 -5.97 13.08
N GLY A 140 2.82 -6.76 12.11
CA GLY A 140 1.63 -7.60 12.28
C GLY A 140 1.79 -8.65 13.36
N ILE A 141 2.93 -9.35 13.39
CA ILE A 141 3.28 -10.31 14.45
C ILE A 141 3.35 -9.59 15.80
N LEU A 142 4.05 -8.47 15.87
CA LEU A 142 4.21 -7.69 17.10
C LEU A 142 2.87 -7.19 17.65
N PHE A 143 2.02 -6.62 16.81
CA PHE A 143 0.69 -6.16 17.23
C PHE A 143 -0.18 -7.30 17.73
N THR A 144 -0.10 -8.47 17.12
CA THR A 144 -0.81 -9.65 17.60
C THR A 144 -0.31 -10.07 18.98
N VAL A 145 0.99 -10.13 19.19
CA VAL A 145 1.58 -10.46 20.51
C VAL A 145 1.14 -9.45 21.56
N ILE A 146 1.28 -8.15 21.30
CA ILE A 146 0.85 -7.09 22.21
C ILE A 146 -0.64 -7.20 22.54
N ALA A 147 -1.48 -7.40 21.55
CA ALA A 147 -2.91 -7.50 21.71
C ALA A 147 -3.31 -8.71 22.59
N VAL A 148 -2.59 -9.81 22.43
CA VAL A 148 -2.77 -11.02 23.25
C VAL A 148 -2.35 -10.80 24.70
N PHE A 149 -1.24 -10.11 24.94
CA PHE A 149 -0.83 -9.75 26.30
C PHE A 149 -1.81 -8.78 26.97
N ILE A 150 -2.35 -7.82 26.22
CA ILE A 150 -3.40 -6.93 26.72
C ILE A 150 -4.66 -7.74 27.09
N LEU A 151 -5.09 -8.65 26.22
CA LEU A 151 -6.22 -9.52 26.49
C LEU A 151 -6.01 -10.34 27.78
N TYR A 152 -4.85 -10.98 27.89
CA TYR A 152 -4.47 -11.75 29.08
C TYR A 152 -4.50 -10.88 30.35
N GLY A 153 -3.93 -9.67 30.31
CA GLY A 153 -3.93 -8.74 31.43
C GLY A 153 -5.34 -8.30 31.86
N VAL A 154 -6.22 -8.01 30.85
CA VAL A 154 -7.61 -7.66 31.13
C VAL A 154 -8.36 -8.81 31.81
N PHE A 155 -8.20 -10.04 31.31
CA PHE A 155 -8.82 -11.21 31.95
C PHE A 155 -8.29 -11.47 33.37
N TYR A 156 -6.99 -11.32 33.57
CA TYR A 156 -6.37 -11.43 34.92
C TYR A 156 -6.93 -10.41 35.91
N LEU A 157 -7.11 -9.15 35.44
CA LEU A 157 -7.67 -8.08 36.28
C LEU A 157 -9.17 -8.28 36.62
N ILE A 158 -9.95 -8.84 35.67
CA ILE A 158 -11.40 -9.01 35.85
C ILE A 158 -11.71 -10.27 36.68
N TYR A 159 -11.04 -11.37 36.41
CA TYR A 159 -11.38 -12.68 36.96
C TYR A 159 -10.43 -13.13 38.07
N GLY A 160 -9.28 -12.47 38.25
CA GLY A 160 -8.29 -12.81 39.26
C GLY A 160 -7.61 -14.18 39.05
N ILE A 161 -7.78 -14.80 37.88
CA ILE A 161 -7.33 -16.17 37.60
C ILE A 161 -6.42 -16.13 36.36
N GLU A 162 -5.32 -16.89 36.40
CA GLU A 162 -4.50 -17.17 35.21
C GLU A 162 -5.24 -18.16 34.29
N LEU A 163 -6.16 -17.66 33.47
CA LEU A 163 -6.82 -18.50 32.48
C LEU A 163 -5.85 -18.78 31.32
N PRO A 164 -5.59 -20.05 30.98
CA PRO A 164 -4.82 -20.35 29.79
C PRO A 164 -5.59 -19.84 28.55
N LEU A 165 -4.89 -19.15 27.66
CA LEU A 165 -5.50 -18.52 26.47
C LEU A 165 -6.12 -19.59 25.55
N SER A 166 -5.63 -20.83 25.62
CA SER A 166 -6.21 -22.02 24.99
C SER A 166 -7.69 -22.24 25.36
N SER A 167 -8.10 -21.80 26.55
CA SER A 167 -9.51 -21.85 27.02
C SER A 167 -10.36 -20.74 26.41
N ILE A 168 -9.75 -19.65 25.92
CA ILE A 168 -10.45 -18.49 25.36
C ILE A 168 -10.49 -18.57 23.82
N GLY A 169 -9.68 -19.44 23.24
CA GLY A 169 -9.53 -19.69 21.80
C GLY A 169 -8.07 -19.57 21.34
N LEU A 170 -7.69 -20.44 20.44
CA LEU A 170 -6.34 -20.43 19.85
C LEU A 170 -6.19 -19.24 18.94
N ILE A 171 -5.04 -18.56 19.03
CA ILE A 171 -4.69 -17.50 18.10
C ILE A 171 -4.18 -18.13 16.81
N SER A 172 -4.97 -17.97 15.77
CA SER A 172 -4.67 -18.51 14.45
C SER A 172 -3.82 -17.54 13.63
N THR A 173 -2.87 -18.07 12.87
CA THR A 173 -2.10 -17.35 11.87
C THR A 173 -2.95 -16.89 10.66
N ASN A 174 -4.20 -17.32 10.57
CA ASN A 174 -5.18 -16.88 9.57
C ASN A 174 -5.27 -15.35 9.46
N TYR A 175 -5.12 -14.64 10.58
CA TYR A 175 -5.24 -13.18 10.58
C TYR A 175 -4.03 -12.49 9.96
N ILE A 176 -2.83 -13.11 10.03
CA ILE A 176 -1.64 -12.63 9.31
C ILE A 176 -1.83 -12.82 7.81
N THR A 177 -2.24 -14.01 7.40
CA THR A 177 -2.49 -14.31 5.99
C THR A 177 -3.61 -13.46 5.42
N MET A 178 -4.68 -13.22 6.18
CA MET A 178 -5.76 -12.30 5.83
C MET A 178 -5.27 -10.87 5.62
N SER A 179 -4.39 -10.39 6.48
CA SER A 179 -3.78 -9.06 6.39
C SER A 179 -2.98 -8.91 5.09
N ILE A 180 -2.15 -9.91 4.74
CA ILE A 180 -1.40 -9.95 3.47
C ILE A 180 -2.36 -9.90 2.27
N PHE A 181 -3.44 -10.68 2.33
CA PHE A 181 -4.44 -10.73 1.28
C PHE A 181 -5.12 -9.37 1.09
N LEU A 182 -5.57 -8.72 2.17
CA LEU A 182 -6.19 -7.39 2.11
C LEU A 182 -5.21 -6.33 1.58
N ALA A 183 -3.94 -6.40 1.99
CA ALA A 183 -2.90 -5.51 1.49
C ALA A 183 -2.72 -5.67 -0.04
N PHE A 184 -2.67 -6.90 -0.52
CA PHE A 184 -2.57 -7.19 -1.95
C PHE A 184 -3.80 -6.70 -2.73
N ALA A 185 -5.00 -7.01 -2.26
CA ALA A 185 -6.24 -6.60 -2.88
C ALA A 185 -6.42 -5.08 -2.96
N SER A 186 -5.85 -4.33 -1.99
CA SER A 186 -5.85 -2.86 -2.00
C SER A 186 -4.96 -2.24 -3.07
N ILE A 187 -3.92 -2.96 -3.51
CA ILE A 187 -2.97 -2.51 -4.54
C ILE A 187 -3.41 -2.98 -5.91
N TYR A 188 -3.88 -4.21 -6.01
CA TYR A 188 -4.26 -4.89 -7.25
C TYR A 188 -5.74 -5.31 -7.26
N PRO A 189 -6.71 -4.37 -7.17
CA PRO A 189 -8.13 -4.70 -7.02
C PRO A 189 -8.73 -5.42 -8.23
N ASP A 190 -8.25 -5.13 -9.43
CA ASP A 190 -8.78 -5.68 -10.68
C ASP A 190 -8.00 -6.90 -11.19
N MET A 191 -6.97 -7.34 -10.46
CA MET A 191 -6.24 -8.57 -10.77
C MET A 191 -7.14 -9.78 -10.56
N GLU A 192 -7.13 -10.71 -11.50
CA GLU A 192 -7.88 -11.96 -11.43
C GLU A 192 -7.00 -13.06 -10.86
N VAL A 193 -7.51 -13.75 -9.87
CA VAL A 193 -6.89 -14.94 -9.27
C VAL A 193 -7.77 -16.15 -9.55
N LEU A 194 -7.14 -17.23 -10.01
CA LEU A 194 -7.83 -18.48 -10.26
C LEU A 194 -8.08 -19.20 -8.92
N LEU A 195 -9.31 -19.11 -8.42
CA LEU A 195 -9.73 -19.87 -7.25
C LEU A 195 -9.78 -21.35 -7.61
N TYR A 196 -9.00 -22.19 -6.90
CA TYR A 196 -8.83 -23.61 -7.20
C TYR A 196 -8.46 -23.91 -8.66
N PHE A 197 -7.75 -22.97 -9.34
CA PHE A 197 -7.37 -23.06 -10.76
C PHE A 197 -8.53 -23.12 -11.77
N ILE A 198 -9.78 -22.92 -11.34
CA ILE A 198 -10.98 -23.07 -12.18
C ILE A 198 -11.68 -21.73 -12.38
N LEU A 199 -11.89 -20.95 -11.32
CA LEU A 199 -12.71 -19.75 -11.36
C LEU A 199 -11.86 -18.48 -11.31
N PRO A 200 -11.79 -17.65 -12.37
CA PRO A 200 -11.15 -16.36 -12.34
C PRO A 200 -12.02 -15.36 -11.56
N ILE A 201 -11.58 -14.99 -10.37
CA ILE A 201 -12.27 -14.01 -9.51
C ILE A 201 -11.39 -12.79 -9.32
N LYS A 202 -11.97 -11.60 -9.49
CA LYS A 202 -11.26 -10.34 -9.22
C LYS A 202 -10.98 -10.20 -7.73
N MET A 203 -9.77 -9.77 -7.40
CA MET A 203 -9.29 -9.61 -6.02
C MET A 203 -10.21 -8.75 -5.16
N LYS A 204 -10.83 -7.71 -5.70
CA LYS A 204 -11.78 -6.85 -4.98
C LYS A 204 -12.98 -7.61 -4.41
N TRP A 205 -13.53 -8.58 -5.15
CA TRP A 205 -14.67 -9.38 -4.68
C TRP A 205 -14.25 -10.33 -3.56
N MET A 206 -13.09 -10.96 -3.70
CA MET A 206 -12.55 -11.81 -2.64
C MET A 206 -12.25 -11.00 -1.38
N ALA A 207 -11.68 -9.79 -1.51
CA ALA A 207 -11.42 -8.90 -0.39
C ALA A 207 -12.71 -8.49 0.33
N PHE A 208 -13.78 -8.22 -0.42
CA PHE A 208 -15.07 -7.91 0.17
C PHE A 208 -15.63 -9.08 0.98
N VAL A 209 -15.57 -10.30 0.44
CA VAL A 209 -15.98 -11.53 1.14
C VAL A 209 -15.15 -11.73 2.41
N TYR A 210 -13.82 -11.57 2.33
CA TYR A 210 -12.93 -11.69 3.49
C TYR A 210 -13.23 -10.63 4.55
N ALA A 211 -13.49 -9.39 4.15
CA ALA A 211 -13.87 -8.32 5.08
C ALA A 211 -15.21 -8.60 5.77
N ALA A 212 -16.19 -9.11 5.01
CA ALA A 212 -17.50 -9.52 5.55
C ALA A 212 -17.35 -10.68 6.53
N MET A 213 -16.55 -11.70 6.20
CA MET A 213 -16.24 -12.82 7.11
C MET A 213 -15.52 -12.34 8.37
N ALA A 214 -14.54 -11.45 8.24
CA ALA A 214 -13.85 -10.87 9.40
C ALA A 214 -14.82 -10.12 10.31
N LEU A 215 -15.72 -9.34 9.74
CA LEU A 215 -16.76 -8.64 10.50
C LEU A 215 -17.71 -9.62 11.21
N TYR A 216 -18.14 -10.67 10.52
CA TYR A 216 -18.95 -11.74 11.12
C TYR A 216 -18.24 -12.38 12.32
N TYR A 217 -16.98 -12.82 12.15
CA TYR A 217 -16.21 -13.43 13.23
C TYR A 217 -15.84 -12.44 14.35
N PHE A 218 -15.78 -11.16 14.06
CA PHE A 218 -15.59 -10.13 15.08
C PHE A 218 -16.78 -10.06 16.04
N PHE A 219 -18.00 -10.25 15.56
CA PHE A 219 -19.19 -10.25 16.43
C PHE A 219 -19.45 -11.62 17.10
N THR A 220 -19.30 -12.72 16.36
CA THR A 220 -19.67 -14.07 16.82
C THR A 220 -18.52 -14.85 17.43
N GLY A 221 -17.27 -14.49 17.12
CA GLY A 221 -16.08 -15.23 17.53
C GLY A 221 -15.70 -15.05 18.99
N SER A 222 -14.72 -15.86 19.45
CA SER A 222 -14.13 -15.77 20.78
C SER A 222 -13.41 -14.44 21.01
N HIS A 223 -13.15 -14.10 22.27
CA HIS A 223 -12.39 -12.88 22.60
C HIS A 223 -10.99 -12.87 21.94
N ALA A 224 -10.32 -14.01 21.88
CA ALA A 224 -9.04 -14.15 21.19
C ALA A 224 -9.17 -13.85 19.69
N THR A 225 -10.23 -14.34 19.04
CA THR A 225 -10.55 -14.05 17.63
C THR A 225 -10.78 -12.56 17.40
N LYS A 226 -11.58 -11.91 18.23
CA LYS A 226 -11.86 -10.47 18.15
C LYS A 226 -10.59 -9.63 18.21
N VAL A 227 -9.73 -9.94 19.17
CA VAL A 227 -8.46 -9.24 19.38
C VAL A 227 -7.48 -9.47 18.23
N ALA A 228 -7.39 -10.70 17.72
CA ALA A 228 -6.53 -11.02 16.58
C ALA A 228 -6.98 -10.32 15.28
N ILE A 229 -8.29 -10.26 15.02
CA ILE A 229 -8.86 -9.51 13.90
C ILE A 229 -8.55 -8.00 14.06
N ALA A 230 -8.80 -7.44 15.23
CA ALA A 230 -8.53 -6.03 15.51
C ALA A 230 -7.05 -5.68 15.31
N ALA A 231 -6.13 -6.48 15.82
CA ALA A 231 -4.68 -6.30 15.67
C ALA A 231 -4.26 -6.35 14.19
N SER A 232 -4.77 -7.32 13.44
CA SER A 232 -4.48 -7.51 12.02
C SER A 232 -4.99 -6.34 11.16
N LEU A 233 -6.24 -5.91 11.39
CA LEU A 233 -6.81 -4.76 10.68
C LEU A 233 -6.12 -3.46 11.06
N LEU A 234 -5.76 -3.27 12.33
CA LEU A 234 -5.00 -2.11 12.78
C LEU A 234 -3.64 -2.03 12.07
N ASN A 235 -2.91 -3.14 12.01
CA ASN A 235 -1.65 -3.23 11.27
C ASN A 235 -1.83 -2.84 9.79
N PHE A 236 -2.85 -3.41 9.12
CA PHE A 236 -3.16 -3.08 7.74
C PHE A 236 -3.46 -1.59 7.56
N VAL A 237 -4.33 -1.01 8.41
CA VAL A 237 -4.71 0.41 8.31
C VAL A 237 -3.51 1.33 8.56
N ILE A 238 -2.72 1.10 9.62
CA ILE A 238 -1.53 1.91 9.92
C ILE A 238 -0.55 1.87 8.76
N PHE A 239 -0.25 0.67 8.25
CA PHE A 239 0.71 0.52 7.16
C PHE A 239 0.18 1.13 5.86
N PHE A 240 -1.09 0.93 5.52
CA PHE A 240 -1.72 1.48 4.34
C PHE A 240 -1.75 3.01 4.36
N LEU A 241 -2.10 3.61 5.49
CA LEU A 241 -2.08 5.07 5.68
C LEU A 241 -0.66 5.62 5.61
N SER A 242 0.31 4.91 6.18
CA SER A 242 1.72 5.30 6.17
C SER A 242 2.39 5.14 4.79
N SER A 243 1.99 4.12 4.02
CA SER A 243 2.52 3.87 2.68
C SER A 243 1.93 4.79 1.62
N ARG A 244 0.73 5.31 1.83
CA ARG A 244 0.11 6.29 0.94
C ARG A 244 0.59 7.70 1.27
N ASN A 245 0.93 8.43 0.21
CA ASN A 245 1.28 9.85 0.35
C ASN A 245 0.02 10.64 0.70
N MET A 246 -0.30 10.72 2.02
CA MET A 246 -1.49 11.40 2.55
C MET A 246 -1.53 12.89 2.20
N LYS A 247 -0.41 13.48 1.73
CA LYS A 247 -0.37 14.86 1.22
C LYS A 247 -1.35 15.07 0.06
N ARG A 248 -1.68 14.02 -0.73
CA ARG A 248 -2.71 14.09 -1.79
C ARG A 248 -4.11 14.42 -1.25
N PHE A 249 -4.41 14.03 -0.03
CA PHE A 249 -5.70 14.26 0.65
C PHE A 249 -5.66 15.47 1.58
N SER A 250 -4.48 16.11 1.74
CA SER A 250 -4.37 17.33 2.54
C SER A 250 -5.29 18.41 1.98
N PRO A 251 -6.06 19.12 2.83
CA PRO A 251 -6.93 20.23 2.42
C PRO A 251 -6.16 21.29 1.61
N LYS A 252 -4.87 21.52 1.96
CA LYS A 252 -3.99 22.46 1.27
C LYS A 252 -3.71 22.04 -0.18
N GLU A 253 -3.47 20.75 -0.43
CA GLU A 253 -3.25 20.22 -1.78
C GLU A 253 -4.55 20.19 -2.60
N GLN A 254 -5.66 19.88 -1.98
CA GLN A 254 -6.97 19.94 -2.64
C GLN A 254 -7.31 21.38 -3.04
N ALA A 255 -7.06 22.35 -2.15
CA ALA A 255 -7.24 23.77 -2.46
C ALA A 255 -6.30 24.24 -3.59
N ARG A 256 -5.02 23.78 -3.59
CA ARG A 256 -4.08 24.07 -4.67
C ARG A 256 -4.55 23.50 -6.01
N LYS A 257 -5.01 22.23 -6.02
CA LYS A 257 -5.56 21.59 -7.22
C LYS A 257 -6.85 22.26 -7.70
N ALA A 258 -7.71 22.69 -6.77
CA ALA A 258 -8.92 23.41 -7.09
C ALA A 258 -8.61 24.78 -7.73
N LYS A 259 -7.66 25.55 -7.16
CA LYS A 259 -7.18 26.79 -7.74
C LYS A 259 -6.57 26.60 -9.13
N PHE A 260 -5.70 25.56 -9.28
CA PHE A 260 -5.12 25.24 -10.57
C PHE A 260 -6.19 24.85 -11.61
N LYS A 261 -7.16 24.01 -11.21
CA LYS A 261 -8.29 23.64 -12.08
C LYS A 261 -9.15 24.84 -12.46
N GLN A 262 -9.29 25.82 -11.55
CA GLN A 262 -10.02 27.05 -11.82
C GLN A 262 -9.26 27.96 -12.78
N GLN A 263 -7.92 28.07 -12.63
CA GLN A 263 -7.06 28.84 -13.53
C GLN A 263 -6.89 28.21 -14.90
N THR A 264 -6.95 26.88 -15.01
CA THR A 264 -6.85 26.13 -16.27
C THR A 264 -8.21 25.80 -16.89
N ARG A 265 -9.33 26.26 -16.30
CA ARG A 265 -10.62 26.16 -16.99
C ARG A 265 -10.53 26.98 -18.26
N PRO A 266 -10.86 26.40 -19.44
CA PRO A 266 -10.98 27.19 -20.65
C PRO A 266 -11.94 28.36 -20.38
N HIS A 267 -11.53 29.56 -20.74
CA HIS A 267 -12.36 30.74 -20.63
C HIS A 267 -13.72 30.46 -21.27
N MET A 268 -14.75 31.03 -20.66
CA MET A 268 -16.13 30.85 -21.10
C MET A 268 -16.23 31.14 -22.60
N THR A 269 -17.01 30.33 -23.30
CA THR A 269 -17.44 30.58 -24.67
C THR A 269 -17.84 32.04 -24.84
N TYR A 270 -17.29 32.71 -25.81
CA TYR A 270 -17.71 34.05 -26.21
C TYR A 270 -19.20 34.04 -26.52
N ALA A 271 -19.86 35.21 -26.53
CA ALA A 271 -21.30 35.33 -26.76
C ALA A 271 -21.79 34.68 -28.10
N ASN A 272 -20.87 34.49 -29.04
CA ASN A 272 -21.09 33.80 -30.32
C ASN A 272 -20.87 32.26 -30.25
N GLY A 273 -20.59 31.70 -29.08
CA GLY A 273 -20.34 30.26 -28.88
C GLY A 273 -18.89 29.83 -29.18
N ALA A 274 -18.02 30.72 -29.61
CA ALA A 274 -16.61 30.43 -29.90
C ALA A 274 -15.83 30.17 -28.60
N ARG A 275 -14.86 29.25 -28.65
CA ARG A 275 -13.94 28.93 -27.53
C ARG A 275 -12.65 29.71 -27.60
N HIS A 276 -12.23 30.07 -28.83
CA HIS A 276 -10.98 30.75 -29.10
C HIS A 276 -11.24 32.03 -29.92
N ARG A 277 -10.51 33.09 -29.55
CA ARG A 277 -10.60 34.38 -30.27
C ARG A 277 -9.24 35.05 -30.31
N CYS A 278 -8.84 35.48 -31.48
CA CYS A 278 -7.61 36.25 -31.61
C CYS A 278 -7.77 37.66 -31.01
N ALA A 279 -6.86 38.05 -30.15
CA ALA A 279 -6.88 39.37 -29.48
C ALA A 279 -6.64 40.55 -30.44
N VAL A 280 -6.01 40.31 -31.60
CA VAL A 280 -5.70 41.34 -32.60
C VAL A 280 -6.82 41.48 -33.63
N CYS A 281 -7.16 40.40 -34.37
CA CYS A 281 -8.13 40.48 -35.44
C CYS A 281 -9.56 40.08 -35.06
N GLY A 282 -9.76 39.56 -33.85
CA GLY A 282 -11.08 39.17 -33.37
C GLY A 282 -11.67 37.90 -34.01
N ARG A 283 -11.01 37.29 -35.00
CA ARG A 283 -11.43 36.04 -35.62
C ARG A 283 -11.49 34.90 -34.60
N THR A 284 -12.43 34.01 -34.81
CA THR A 284 -12.71 32.86 -33.97
C THR A 284 -12.56 31.55 -34.76
N GLU A 285 -12.55 30.40 -34.08
CA GLU A 285 -12.58 29.09 -34.73
C GLU A 285 -13.87 28.81 -35.51
N LEU A 286 -14.92 29.62 -35.32
CA LEU A 286 -16.17 29.52 -36.07
C LEU A 286 -16.10 30.26 -37.40
N ASP A 287 -15.24 31.28 -37.52
CA ASP A 287 -15.03 32.03 -38.73
C ASP A 287 -14.16 31.27 -39.74
N ASP A 288 -13.16 30.53 -39.21
CA ASP A 288 -12.29 29.67 -40.02
C ASP A 288 -11.80 28.49 -39.13
N PRO A 289 -12.30 27.26 -39.43
CA PRO A 289 -11.92 26.05 -38.67
C PRO A 289 -10.44 25.65 -38.83
N THR A 290 -9.72 26.23 -39.77
CA THR A 290 -8.29 25.93 -40.04
C THR A 290 -7.34 26.79 -39.19
N LEU A 291 -7.86 27.81 -38.50
CA LEU A 291 -7.05 28.71 -37.67
C LEU A 291 -6.63 28.04 -36.37
N GLU A 292 -5.33 27.95 -36.16
CA GLU A 292 -4.78 27.56 -34.84
C GLU A 292 -4.64 28.80 -33.95
N PHE A 293 -5.08 28.65 -32.70
CA PHE A 293 -4.97 29.67 -31.67
C PHE A 293 -3.96 29.24 -30.61
N ARG A 294 -3.06 30.16 -30.23
CA ARG A 294 -2.04 29.92 -29.20
C ARG A 294 -1.93 31.10 -28.25
N PHE A 295 -1.63 30.82 -26.99
CA PHE A 295 -1.34 31.84 -26.00
C PHE A 295 0.09 32.36 -26.12
N CYS A 296 0.27 33.67 -25.96
CA CYS A 296 1.61 34.25 -25.88
C CYS A 296 2.16 34.15 -24.44
N SER A 297 3.32 33.51 -24.29
CA SER A 297 4.00 33.37 -22.99
C SER A 297 4.67 34.66 -22.47
N LYS A 298 4.80 35.70 -23.31
CA LYS A 298 5.45 36.97 -22.96
C LYS A 298 4.44 38.06 -22.58
N CYS A 299 3.15 37.89 -22.93
CA CYS A 299 2.11 38.85 -22.56
C CYS A 299 1.67 38.64 -21.11
N ASN A 300 1.42 39.73 -20.39
CA ASN A 300 0.87 39.70 -19.05
C ASN A 300 -0.66 39.51 -19.12
N GLY A 301 -1.13 38.26 -19.11
CA GLY A 301 -2.52 37.87 -19.22
C GLY A 301 -2.73 36.69 -20.19
N ASN A 302 -3.97 36.19 -20.26
CA ASN A 302 -4.34 35.06 -21.10
C ASN A 302 -4.88 35.58 -22.46
N TYR A 303 -3.99 36.09 -23.31
CA TYR A 303 -4.33 36.53 -24.64
C TYR A 303 -4.03 35.44 -25.64
N GLU A 304 -5.04 35.10 -26.42
CA GLU A 304 -4.93 34.16 -27.56
C GLU A 304 -4.72 34.89 -28.84
N TYR A 305 -3.86 34.35 -29.71
CA TYR A 305 -3.54 34.88 -31.02
C TYR A 305 -3.65 33.78 -32.08
N CYS A 306 -4.20 34.12 -33.25
CA CYS A 306 -4.15 33.19 -34.36
C CYS A 306 -2.71 33.07 -34.91
N GLN A 307 -2.45 32.04 -35.71
CA GLN A 307 -1.11 31.79 -36.28
C GLN A 307 -0.52 32.98 -37.04
N GLU A 308 -1.33 33.86 -37.65
CA GLU A 308 -0.88 35.06 -38.36
C GLU A 308 -0.40 36.15 -37.40
N HIS A 309 -1.05 36.28 -36.23
CA HIS A 309 -0.76 37.35 -35.26
C HIS A 309 0.09 36.87 -34.07
N LEU A 310 0.42 35.59 -33.98
CA LEU A 310 1.21 35.06 -32.87
C LEU A 310 2.61 35.69 -32.79
N PHE A 311 3.21 36.00 -33.91
CA PHE A 311 4.56 36.55 -34.00
C PHE A 311 4.61 38.04 -34.33
N THR A 312 3.48 38.67 -34.68
CA THR A 312 3.40 40.07 -35.16
C THR A 312 2.67 41.00 -34.18
N HIS A 313 2.12 40.46 -33.05
CA HIS A 313 1.43 41.29 -32.06
C HIS A 313 2.39 42.04 -31.15
N GLU A 314 1.97 43.20 -30.65
CA GLU A 314 2.62 43.89 -29.57
C GLU A 314 2.37 43.23 -28.23
N HIS A 315 3.41 43.03 -27.41
CA HIS A 315 3.28 42.38 -26.14
C HIS A 315 2.60 43.29 -25.11
N VAL A 316 1.51 42.79 -24.51
CA VAL A 316 0.86 43.46 -23.38
C VAL A 316 1.75 43.27 -22.15
N LYS A 317 2.18 44.38 -21.52
CA LYS A 317 3.03 44.42 -20.34
C LYS A 317 2.20 44.41 -19.06
#